data_ba69cd9a074a3cdc0eee0e95d444a94f
#
_entry.id   ba69cd9a074a3cdc0eee0e95d444a94f
#
_cell.length_a   1.000
_cell.length_b   1.000
_cell.length_c   1.000
_cell.angle_alpha   90.00
_cell.angle_beta   90.00
_cell.angle_gamma   90.00
#
_symmetry.space_group_name_H-M   'P 1'
#
loop_
_entity.id
_entity.type
_entity.pdbx_description
1 polymer ?
#
loop_
_entity_poly.entity_id
_entity_poly.type
_entity_poly.pdbx_seq_one_letter_code
_entity_poly.pdbx_strand_id
1 'polypeptide(L)'
;RGVDPAFTLSGLELATQMVLDLCGGEASDVVTAGEVPDNREAQRLDTARCSSLVGMDIPADVQRATLEKLGFVMDGDMALPPTWRPDIRGESDLVEEVARIASLTNLEPKPMPRMGPGVPKPILTPLQKREQIARRTAAALGYNECVTYSFIDEASARLFGADIDATRVANPISSEMTHMRPALLPGLLQAAARNQARGFSDLALFEVGAAFHGGEPGEQHLLVTGLLVGRTGPKDLHGEARAVDVFDAKADAEAVLGALGAPERAQIFRDTDNWWHPGRSGRIGLGPKKTLAVFGEIHPRILKAMGVKGPAVGFAIWPAEVPAPRNASAAKGALDISDLQAVERDFAFVLDSDVEALNVVNAARGADKALIEDCLLYTSDAA
;
A
#
# COMPACT_ATOMS: atom_id res chain seq x y z
N ARG A 1 -22.82 -13.30 10.38
CA ARG A 1 -23.54 -13.54 11.63
C ARG A 1 -24.29 -14.86 11.67
N GLY A 2 -24.40 -15.58 10.58
CA GLY A 2 -25.10 -16.85 10.45
C GLY A 2 -26.55 -16.70 10.00
N VAL A 3 -27.18 -17.83 9.76
CA VAL A 3 -28.60 -17.95 9.38
C VAL A 3 -29.34 -18.55 10.55
N ASP A 4 -30.58 -18.10 10.78
CA ASP A 4 -31.45 -18.66 11.80
C ASP A 4 -31.83 -20.12 11.46
N PRO A 5 -31.39 -21.11 12.25
CA PRO A 5 -31.76 -22.51 11.96
C PRO A 5 -33.27 -22.76 12.02
N ALA A 6 -33.98 -22.08 12.91
CA ALA A 6 -35.41 -22.21 13.04
C ALA A 6 -36.21 -21.67 11.85
N PHE A 7 -35.60 -20.78 11.06
CA PHE A 7 -36.21 -20.22 9.85
C PHE A 7 -36.11 -21.11 8.62
N THR A 8 -35.47 -22.27 8.72
CA THR A 8 -35.21 -23.15 7.55
C THR A 8 -36.48 -23.53 6.78
N LEU A 9 -37.52 -23.97 7.46
CA LEU A 9 -38.78 -24.37 6.79
C LEU A 9 -39.56 -23.15 6.32
N SER A 10 -39.77 -22.16 7.17
CA SER A 10 -40.49 -20.94 6.80
C SER A 10 -39.79 -20.18 5.68
N GLY A 11 -38.44 -20.18 5.68
CA GLY A 11 -37.64 -19.58 4.63
C GLY A 11 -37.79 -20.33 3.29
N LEU A 12 -37.85 -21.65 3.32
CA LEU A 12 -38.13 -22.47 2.13
C LEU A 12 -39.53 -22.20 1.57
N GLU A 13 -40.54 -22.13 2.43
CA GLU A 13 -41.92 -21.83 2.04
C GLU A 13 -42.01 -20.44 1.39
N LEU A 14 -41.40 -19.43 2.02
CA LEU A 14 -41.34 -18.06 1.47
C LEU A 14 -40.64 -18.02 0.11
N ALA A 15 -39.49 -18.67 -0.02
CA ALA A 15 -38.77 -18.76 -1.28
C ALA A 15 -39.58 -19.47 -2.38
N THR A 16 -40.24 -20.55 -2.03
CA THR A 16 -41.11 -21.30 -2.95
C THR A 16 -42.27 -20.41 -3.42
N GLN A 17 -42.92 -19.69 -2.49
CA GLN A 17 -44.00 -18.77 -2.85
C GLN A 17 -43.53 -17.68 -3.81
N MET A 18 -42.37 -17.09 -3.56
CA MET A 18 -41.76 -16.07 -4.46
C MET A 18 -41.50 -16.62 -5.87
N VAL A 19 -41.03 -17.87 -5.98
CA VAL A 19 -40.82 -18.52 -7.26
C VAL A 19 -42.16 -18.73 -7.98
N LEU A 20 -43.18 -19.23 -7.30
CA LEU A 20 -44.50 -19.41 -7.87
C LEU A 20 -45.13 -18.10 -8.36
N ASP A 21 -44.99 -17.03 -7.59
CA ASP A 21 -45.53 -15.70 -7.90
C ASP A 21 -44.84 -15.07 -9.12
N LEU A 22 -43.51 -15.26 -9.26
CA LEU A 22 -42.70 -14.59 -10.30
C LEU A 22 -42.57 -15.45 -11.57
N CYS A 23 -42.51 -16.77 -11.44
CA CYS A 23 -42.22 -17.71 -12.54
C CYS A 23 -43.37 -18.65 -12.84
N GLY A 24 -44.36 -18.78 -11.95
CA GLY A 24 -45.36 -19.80 -12.04
C GLY A 24 -44.83 -21.22 -11.78
N GLY A 25 -45.66 -22.21 -12.05
CA GLY A 25 -45.29 -23.62 -11.88
C GLY A 25 -46.08 -24.27 -10.75
N GLU A 26 -45.68 -25.51 -10.40
CA GLU A 26 -46.23 -26.28 -9.30
C GLU A 26 -45.11 -26.74 -8.39
N ALA A 27 -45.28 -26.53 -7.07
CA ALA A 27 -44.31 -27.00 -6.07
C ALA A 27 -44.55 -28.46 -5.72
N SER A 28 -43.48 -29.23 -5.44
CA SER A 28 -43.57 -30.54 -4.82
C SER A 28 -43.78 -30.42 -3.30
N ASP A 29 -44.05 -31.54 -2.65
CA ASP A 29 -44.08 -31.61 -1.19
C ASP A 29 -42.72 -31.28 -0.59
N VAL A 30 -42.75 -30.66 0.57
CA VAL A 30 -41.51 -30.36 1.34
C VAL A 30 -40.99 -31.68 1.95
N VAL A 31 -39.76 -32.02 1.66
CA VAL A 31 -39.05 -33.13 2.25
C VAL A 31 -38.03 -32.66 3.26
N THR A 32 -38.12 -33.14 4.50
CA THR A 32 -37.17 -32.77 5.57
C THR A 32 -36.31 -33.98 5.93
N ALA A 33 -35.03 -33.74 6.22
CA ALA A 33 -34.10 -34.73 6.75
C ALA A 33 -33.23 -34.09 7.85
N GLY A 34 -33.05 -34.81 8.96
CA GLY A 34 -32.35 -34.32 10.12
C GLY A 34 -33.22 -33.45 11.04
N GLU A 35 -32.59 -32.82 12.00
CA GLU A 35 -33.24 -31.95 13.01
C GLU A 35 -32.66 -30.55 12.93
N VAL A 36 -33.49 -29.52 13.26
CA VAL A 36 -33.03 -28.15 13.35
C VAL A 36 -32.22 -28.01 14.64
N PRO A 37 -30.93 -27.66 14.56
CA PRO A 37 -30.10 -27.50 15.75
C PRO A 37 -30.52 -26.27 16.57
N ASP A 38 -30.58 -26.46 17.89
CA ASP A 38 -30.69 -25.34 18.85
C ASP A 38 -29.43 -25.30 19.71
N ASN A 39 -28.52 -24.43 19.33
CA ASN A 39 -27.23 -24.22 20.01
C ASN A 39 -27.23 -22.97 20.90
N ARG A 40 -28.42 -22.43 21.24
CA ARG A 40 -28.52 -21.25 22.10
C ARG A 40 -28.19 -21.61 23.54
N GLU A 41 -27.42 -20.72 24.16
CA GLU A 41 -27.09 -20.78 25.58
C GLU A 41 -27.59 -19.51 26.28
N ALA A 42 -28.21 -19.66 27.43
CA ALA A 42 -28.58 -18.50 28.25
C ALA A 42 -27.32 -17.83 28.83
N GLN A 43 -27.22 -16.53 28.63
CA GLN A 43 -26.09 -15.72 29.11
C GLN A 43 -26.51 -14.92 30.32
N ARG A 44 -25.63 -14.80 31.31
CA ARG A 44 -25.91 -13.98 32.52
C ARG A 44 -25.73 -12.50 32.22
N LEU A 45 -26.70 -11.69 32.58
CA LEU A 45 -26.65 -10.25 32.57
C LEU A 45 -26.31 -9.70 33.97
N ASP A 46 -25.09 -9.16 34.11
CA ASP A 46 -24.80 -8.26 35.25
C ASP A 46 -25.09 -6.82 34.83
N THR A 47 -26.16 -6.25 35.40
CA THR A 47 -26.61 -4.90 35.03
C THR A 47 -25.58 -3.80 35.33
N ALA A 48 -24.60 -4.05 36.22
CA ALA A 48 -23.50 -3.11 36.49
C ALA A 48 -22.48 -3.06 35.35
N ARG A 49 -22.48 -4.06 34.44
CA ARG A 49 -21.52 -4.14 33.32
C ARG A 49 -21.72 -3.03 32.27
N CYS A 50 -22.93 -2.54 32.09
CA CYS A 50 -23.18 -1.41 31.19
C CYS A 50 -22.37 -0.17 31.61
N SER A 51 -22.37 0.16 32.90
CA SER A 51 -21.59 1.28 33.44
C SER A 51 -20.08 0.99 33.38
N SER A 52 -19.65 -0.20 33.83
CA SER A 52 -18.23 -0.52 33.95
C SER A 52 -17.52 -0.79 32.57
N LEU A 53 -18.24 -1.37 31.61
CA LEU A 53 -17.68 -1.75 30.30
C LEU A 53 -17.87 -0.65 29.26
N VAL A 54 -19.06 -0.05 29.20
CA VAL A 54 -19.41 0.96 28.17
C VAL A 54 -19.37 2.38 28.71
N GLY A 55 -19.52 2.56 30.06
CA GLY A 55 -19.59 3.87 30.68
C GLY A 55 -20.96 4.51 30.59
N MET A 56 -22.04 3.71 30.40
CA MET A 56 -23.41 4.17 30.34
C MET A 56 -24.19 3.68 31.59
N ASP A 57 -24.74 4.62 32.35
CA ASP A 57 -25.58 4.29 33.47
C ASP A 57 -27.02 4.09 32.99
N ILE A 58 -27.40 2.84 32.72
CA ILE A 58 -28.72 2.43 32.25
C ILE A 58 -29.40 1.67 33.38
N PRO A 59 -30.62 2.06 33.83
CA PRO A 59 -31.35 1.35 34.87
C PRO A 59 -31.56 -0.14 34.53
N ALA A 60 -31.49 -1.01 35.55
CA ALA A 60 -31.55 -2.47 35.36
C ALA A 60 -32.86 -2.94 34.71
N ASP A 61 -33.97 -2.33 35.04
CA ASP A 61 -35.29 -2.59 34.44
C ASP A 61 -35.32 -2.21 32.95
N VAL A 62 -34.68 -1.09 32.57
CA VAL A 62 -34.55 -0.66 31.18
C VAL A 62 -33.66 -1.62 30.38
N GLN A 63 -32.57 -2.11 30.98
CA GLN A 63 -31.69 -3.10 30.33
C GLN A 63 -32.46 -4.40 30.02
N ARG A 64 -33.21 -4.93 31.01
CA ARG A 64 -34.04 -6.15 30.84
C ARG A 64 -35.12 -5.94 29.78
N ALA A 65 -35.89 -4.84 29.89
CA ALA A 65 -36.94 -4.51 28.94
C ALA A 65 -36.40 -4.33 27.51
N THR A 66 -35.17 -3.84 27.36
CA THR A 66 -34.49 -3.72 26.05
C THR A 66 -34.22 -5.09 25.47
N LEU A 67 -33.65 -6.02 26.23
CA LEU A 67 -33.38 -7.39 25.76
C LEU A 67 -34.68 -8.12 25.41
N GLU A 68 -35.72 -8.01 26.25
CA GLU A 68 -37.04 -8.60 25.98
C GLU A 68 -37.65 -8.09 24.66
N LYS A 69 -37.55 -6.77 24.38
CA LYS A 69 -38.01 -6.17 23.13
C LYS A 69 -37.20 -6.66 21.93
N LEU A 70 -35.94 -7.05 22.12
CA LEU A 70 -35.08 -7.65 21.10
C LEU A 70 -35.32 -9.16 20.90
N GLY A 71 -36.27 -9.75 21.66
CA GLY A 71 -36.67 -11.15 21.55
C GLY A 71 -35.93 -12.10 22.49
N PHE A 72 -35.14 -11.60 23.44
CA PHE A 72 -34.56 -12.45 24.48
C PHE A 72 -35.62 -12.91 25.49
N VAL A 73 -35.47 -14.15 25.92
CA VAL A 73 -36.28 -14.67 27.02
C VAL A 73 -35.50 -14.48 28.31
N MET A 74 -36.07 -13.70 29.26
CA MET A 74 -35.43 -13.41 30.54
C MET A 74 -35.93 -14.38 31.61
N ASP A 75 -34.99 -15.02 32.33
CA ASP A 75 -35.25 -15.78 33.56
C ASP A 75 -34.32 -15.28 34.68
N GLY A 76 -34.83 -14.42 35.52
CA GLY A 76 -34.00 -13.70 36.50
C GLY A 76 -32.91 -12.87 35.81
N ASP A 77 -31.64 -13.22 36.05
CA ASP A 77 -30.50 -12.56 35.44
C ASP A 77 -29.98 -13.31 34.16
N MET A 78 -30.64 -14.38 33.78
CA MET A 78 -30.29 -15.15 32.59
C MET A 78 -31.11 -14.68 31.39
N ALA A 79 -30.42 -14.41 30.27
CA ALA A 79 -30.99 -13.99 29.00
C ALA A 79 -30.73 -15.06 27.94
N LEU A 80 -31.79 -15.74 27.50
CA LEU A 80 -31.71 -16.68 26.36
C LEU A 80 -31.92 -15.90 25.07
N PRO A 81 -30.93 -15.92 24.12
CA PRO A 81 -31.06 -15.21 22.86
C PRO A 81 -32.13 -15.84 21.96
N PRO A 82 -32.78 -15.04 21.08
CA PRO A 82 -33.65 -15.59 20.06
C PRO A 82 -32.87 -16.40 19.01
N THR A 83 -33.56 -17.28 18.26
CA THR A 83 -32.95 -18.21 17.29
C THR A 83 -32.16 -17.53 16.17
N TRP A 84 -32.53 -16.30 15.82
CA TRP A 84 -31.83 -15.50 14.78
C TRP A 84 -30.58 -14.76 15.28
N ARG A 85 -30.18 -14.97 16.55
CA ARG A 85 -28.99 -14.35 17.16
C ARG A 85 -27.94 -15.40 17.59
N PRO A 86 -27.35 -16.13 16.64
CA PRO A 86 -26.31 -17.12 16.94
C PRO A 86 -24.96 -16.46 17.35
N ASP A 87 -24.87 -15.15 17.24
CA ASP A 87 -23.72 -14.33 17.59
C ASP A 87 -23.61 -14.04 19.09
N ILE A 88 -24.70 -14.17 19.85
CA ILE A 88 -24.73 -13.94 21.30
C ILE A 88 -24.09 -15.13 22.03
N ARG A 89 -22.89 -14.94 22.58
CA ARG A 89 -22.10 -15.99 23.23
C ARG A 89 -21.57 -15.61 24.60
N GLY A 90 -21.84 -14.38 25.05
CA GLY A 90 -21.36 -13.89 26.33
C GLY A 90 -22.06 -12.66 26.81
N GLU A 91 -21.75 -12.28 28.06
CA GLU A 91 -22.31 -11.11 28.72
C GLU A 91 -22.02 -9.80 27.94
N SER A 92 -20.84 -9.69 27.34
CA SER A 92 -20.47 -8.51 26.57
C SER A 92 -21.40 -8.24 25.37
N ASP A 93 -21.94 -9.32 24.77
CA ASP A 93 -22.88 -9.21 23.66
C ASP A 93 -24.24 -8.66 24.15
N LEU A 94 -24.67 -9.04 25.37
CA LEU A 94 -25.88 -8.49 26.00
C LEU A 94 -25.71 -6.99 26.30
N VAL A 95 -24.54 -6.61 26.82
CA VAL A 95 -24.21 -5.21 27.12
C VAL A 95 -24.16 -4.39 25.82
N GLU A 96 -23.60 -4.93 24.74
CA GLU A 96 -23.60 -4.30 23.42
C GLU A 96 -25.00 -4.00 22.92
N GLU A 97 -25.92 -4.98 23.00
CA GLU A 97 -27.29 -4.79 22.55
C GLU A 97 -28.02 -3.70 23.38
N VAL A 98 -27.86 -3.71 24.68
CA VAL A 98 -28.45 -2.69 25.56
C VAL A 98 -27.89 -1.29 25.24
N ALA A 99 -26.55 -1.17 25.12
CA ALA A 99 -25.91 0.10 24.83
C ALA A 99 -26.27 0.64 23.43
N ARG A 100 -26.35 -0.25 22.43
CA ARG A 100 -26.70 0.09 21.05
C ARG A 100 -28.13 0.68 20.98
N ILE A 101 -29.09 0.08 21.69
CA ILE A 101 -30.49 0.57 21.72
C ILE A 101 -30.61 1.85 22.53
N ALA A 102 -29.85 2.00 23.60
CA ALA A 102 -29.81 3.24 24.38
C ALA A 102 -29.18 4.44 23.65
N SER A 103 -28.58 4.20 22.52
CA SER A 103 -27.84 5.13 21.65
C SER A 103 -26.40 5.45 22.11
N LEU A 104 -25.46 5.00 21.33
CA LEU A 104 -24.02 5.26 21.55
C LEU A 104 -23.65 6.76 21.42
N THR A 105 -24.55 7.58 20.86
CA THR A 105 -24.37 9.05 20.85
C THR A 105 -24.45 9.68 22.22
N ASN A 106 -25.02 8.97 23.19
CA ASN A 106 -25.09 9.41 24.60
C ASN A 106 -23.81 9.15 25.40
N LEU A 107 -22.80 8.50 24.79
CA LEU A 107 -21.51 8.29 25.44
C LEU A 107 -20.73 9.61 25.54
N GLU A 108 -20.34 9.96 26.77
CA GLU A 108 -19.38 11.04 26.98
C GLU A 108 -17.97 10.58 26.66
N PRO A 109 -17.30 11.16 25.63
CA PRO A 109 -15.91 10.82 25.33
C PRO A 109 -15.01 11.33 26.46
N LYS A 110 -14.27 10.43 27.09
CA LYS A 110 -13.22 10.79 28.07
C LYS A 110 -11.87 10.81 27.38
N PRO A 111 -11.18 11.98 27.32
CA PRO A 111 -9.85 12.04 26.76
C PRO A 111 -8.90 11.18 27.59
N MET A 112 -7.99 10.49 26.93
CA MET A 112 -6.94 9.75 27.63
C MET A 112 -6.11 10.71 28.50
N PRO A 113 -5.78 10.34 29.74
CA PRO A 113 -4.95 11.16 30.59
C PRO A 113 -3.56 11.32 29.96
N ARG A 114 -2.99 12.51 30.07
CA ARG A 114 -1.61 12.74 29.61
C ARG A 114 -0.65 11.90 30.46
N MET A 115 0.24 11.17 29.81
CA MET A 115 1.27 10.39 30.48
C MET A 115 2.35 11.32 31.04
N GLY A 116 2.20 11.78 32.29
CA GLY A 116 3.21 12.49 33.05
C GLY A 116 3.74 13.83 32.45
N PRO A 117 4.53 14.59 33.20
CA PRO A 117 5.20 15.77 32.69
C PRO A 117 6.42 15.37 31.84
N GLY A 118 6.58 15.99 30.69
CA GLY A 118 7.76 15.79 29.82
C GLY A 118 7.43 15.93 28.33
N VAL A 119 8.49 15.98 27.54
CA VAL A 119 8.38 15.92 26.07
C VAL A 119 8.07 14.47 25.67
N PRO A 120 6.94 14.19 25.03
CA PRO A 120 6.64 12.83 24.60
C PRO A 120 7.69 12.33 23.63
N LYS A 121 8.04 11.05 23.72
CA LYS A 121 8.90 10.40 22.73
C LYS A 121 8.24 10.48 21.35
N PRO A 122 9.04 10.52 20.26
CA PRO A 122 8.50 10.47 18.90
C PRO A 122 7.56 9.27 18.73
N ILE A 123 6.34 9.51 18.25
CA ILE A 123 5.33 8.46 18.05
C ILE A 123 5.67 7.63 16.80
N LEU A 124 6.17 8.30 15.75
CA LEU A 124 6.46 7.64 14.48
C LEU A 124 7.85 7.00 14.46
N THR A 125 7.91 5.76 14.00
CA THR A 125 9.18 5.10 13.69
C THR A 125 9.90 5.80 12.52
N PRO A 126 11.21 5.58 12.35
CA PRO A 126 11.95 6.10 11.19
C PRO A 126 11.33 5.67 9.85
N LEU A 127 10.85 4.42 9.74
CA LEU A 127 10.22 3.91 8.52
C LEU A 127 8.89 4.63 8.24
N GLN A 128 8.05 4.85 9.24
CA GLN A 128 6.80 5.61 9.09
C GLN A 128 7.04 7.07 8.68
N LYS A 129 8.11 7.70 9.19
CA LYS A 129 8.51 9.04 8.74
C LYS A 129 8.96 9.03 7.28
N ARG A 130 9.74 8.04 6.87
CA ARG A 130 10.17 7.87 5.47
C ARG A 130 8.98 7.66 4.55
N GLU A 131 8.00 6.87 4.96
CA GLU A 131 6.76 6.68 4.20
C GLU A 131 6.05 8.01 3.94
N GLN A 132 5.90 8.86 4.96
CA GLN A 132 5.29 10.19 4.81
C GLN A 132 6.12 11.12 3.92
N ILE A 133 7.44 11.10 4.06
CA ILE A 133 8.36 11.90 3.24
C ILE A 133 8.24 11.46 1.78
N ALA A 134 8.29 10.17 1.51
CA ALA A 134 8.18 9.62 0.15
C ALA A 134 6.88 10.05 -0.54
N ARG A 135 5.72 9.95 0.15
CA ARG A 135 4.44 10.41 -0.40
C ARG A 135 4.47 11.88 -0.79
N ARG A 136 4.95 12.74 0.12
CA ARG A 136 5.02 14.19 -0.14
C ARG A 136 5.98 14.52 -1.27
N THR A 137 7.12 13.83 -1.34
CA THR A 137 8.12 14.06 -2.39
C THR A 137 7.57 13.63 -3.74
N ALA A 138 7.00 12.43 -3.86
CA ALA A 138 6.40 11.98 -5.12
C ALA A 138 5.25 12.90 -5.58
N ALA A 139 4.38 13.32 -4.66
CA ALA A 139 3.33 14.28 -4.99
C ALA A 139 3.90 15.65 -5.44
N ALA A 140 4.99 16.12 -4.81
CA ALA A 140 5.66 17.37 -5.21
C ALA A 140 6.36 17.27 -6.57
N LEU A 141 6.77 16.08 -6.99
CA LEU A 141 7.28 15.79 -8.35
C LEU A 141 6.17 15.73 -9.40
N GLY A 142 4.91 15.89 -9.01
CA GLY A 142 3.76 15.93 -9.94
C GLY A 142 3.04 14.61 -10.13
N TYR A 143 3.35 13.59 -9.34
CA TYR A 143 2.65 12.30 -9.41
C TYR A 143 1.31 12.33 -8.69
N ASN A 144 0.35 11.58 -9.21
CA ASN A 144 -0.94 11.31 -8.58
C ASN A 144 -0.86 10.01 -7.77
N GLU A 145 -1.26 10.05 -6.50
CA GLU A 145 -1.26 8.87 -5.65
C GLU A 145 -2.34 7.88 -6.04
N CYS A 146 -1.96 6.63 -6.15
CA CYS A 146 -2.85 5.49 -6.32
C CYS A 146 -2.85 4.64 -5.05
N VAL A 147 -4.01 4.06 -4.75
CA VAL A 147 -4.14 2.99 -3.75
C VAL A 147 -4.77 1.81 -4.47
N THR A 148 -3.96 0.81 -4.79
CA THR A 148 -4.39 -0.35 -5.54
C THR A 148 -4.53 -1.58 -4.63
N TYR A 149 -5.28 -2.59 -5.08
CA TYR A 149 -5.45 -3.80 -4.29
C TYR A 149 -4.14 -4.58 -4.11
N SER A 150 -3.96 -5.14 -2.93
CA SER A 150 -2.84 -6.05 -2.64
C SER A 150 -2.98 -7.40 -3.34
N PHE A 151 -4.17 -7.73 -3.80
CA PHE A 151 -4.46 -8.96 -4.53
C PHE A 151 -4.50 -8.69 -6.02
N ILE A 152 -3.86 -9.58 -6.80
CA ILE A 152 -3.79 -9.52 -8.26
C ILE A 152 -4.04 -10.92 -8.84
N ASP A 153 -4.29 -10.98 -10.14
CA ASP A 153 -4.40 -12.23 -10.87
C ASP A 153 -3.04 -12.95 -11.04
N GLU A 154 -3.07 -14.26 -11.25
CA GLU A 154 -1.88 -15.09 -11.42
C GLU A 154 -1.00 -14.65 -12.60
N ALA A 155 -1.60 -14.26 -13.72
CA ALA A 155 -0.84 -13.87 -14.90
C ALA A 155 -0.02 -12.59 -14.62
N SER A 156 -0.62 -11.60 -13.96
CA SER A 156 0.07 -10.40 -13.50
C SER A 156 1.16 -10.73 -12.48
N ALA A 157 0.88 -11.62 -11.50
CA ALA A 157 1.87 -12.01 -10.51
C ALA A 157 3.11 -12.64 -11.15
N ARG A 158 2.93 -13.53 -12.14
CA ARG A 158 4.03 -14.18 -12.88
C ARG A 158 4.92 -13.22 -13.68
N LEU A 159 4.40 -12.05 -14.06
CA LEU A 159 5.20 -11.04 -14.76
C LEU A 159 6.19 -10.32 -13.86
N PHE A 160 5.91 -10.24 -12.55
CA PHE A 160 6.66 -9.40 -11.58
C PHE A 160 7.21 -10.16 -10.38
N GLY A 161 7.04 -11.46 -10.30
CA GLY A 161 7.52 -12.30 -9.20
C GLY A 161 8.29 -13.52 -9.70
N ALA A 162 9.34 -13.90 -8.98
CA ALA A 162 10.10 -15.10 -9.28
C ALA A 162 9.43 -16.37 -8.71
N ASP A 163 8.93 -16.28 -7.48
CA ASP A 163 8.21 -17.36 -6.79
C ASP A 163 6.84 -16.83 -6.34
N ILE A 164 5.83 -17.08 -7.15
CA ILE A 164 4.47 -16.62 -6.85
C ILE A 164 3.65 -17.63 -6.02
N ASP A 165 4.10 -18.87 -5.93
CA ASP A 165 3.36 -19.90 -5.18
C ASP A 165 3.33 -19.59 -3.69
N ALA A 166 4.41 -18.96 -3.16
CA ALA A 166 4.47 -18.50 -1.79
C ALA A 166 3.47 -17.36 -1.45
N THR A 167 2.96 -16.66 -2.46
CA THR A 167 1.99 -15.55 -2.29
C THR A 167 0.58 -15.90 -2.72
N ARG A 168 0.32 -17.19 -3.05
CA ARG A 168 -0.98 -17.67 -3.49
C ARG A 168 -1.98 -17.67 -2.34
N VAL A 169 -3.16 -17.12 -2.59
CA VAL A 169 -4.28 -17.10 -1.63
C VAL A 169 -5.02 -18.44 -1.67
N ALA A 170 -5.20 -19.06 -0.49
CA ALA A 170 -5.85 -20.38 -0.39
C ALA A 170 -7.34 -20.36 -0.82
N ASN A 171 -8.05 -19.27 -0.51
CA ASN A 171 -9.48 -19.08 -0.78
C ASN A 171 -9.75 -17.70 -1.39
N PRO A 172 -9.33 -17.46 -2.64
CA PRO A 172 -9.49 -16.14 -3.26
C PRO A 172 -10.96 -15.79 -3.47
N ILE A 173 -11.30 -14.51 -3.31
CA ILE A 173 -12.66 -13.99 -3.52
C ILE A 173 -13.09 -14.12 -4.99
N SER A 174 -12.12 -13.95 -5.91
CA SER A 174 -12.33 -14.09 -7.35
C SER A 174 -11.09 -14.61 -8.05
N SER A 175 -11.24 -15.08 -9.30
CA SER A 175 -10.12 -15.49 -10.16
C SER A 175 -9.14 -14.36 -10.49
N GLU A 176 -9.54 -13.13 -10.30
CA GLU A 176 -8.70 -11.93 -10.53
C GLU A 176 -7.89 -11.52 -9.29
N MET A 177 -8.08 -12.20 -8.15
CA MET A 177 -7.47 -11.86 -6.85
C MET A 177 -6.83 -13.08 -6.18
N THR A 178 -6.06 -13.83 -6.95
CA THR A 178 -5.52 -15.15 -6.55
C THR A 178 -4.18 -15.08 -5.85
N HIS A 179 -3.45 -13.97 -5.95
CA HIS A 179 -2.09 -13.82 -5.42
C HIS A 179 -1.91 -12.48 -4.73
N MET A 180 -1.08 -12.45 -3.69
CA MET A 180 -0.57 -11.21 -3.14
C MET A 180 0.46 -10.62 -4.11
N ARG A 181 0.39 -9.29 -4.35
CA ARG A 181 1.26 -8.60 -5.31
C ARG A 181 2.74 -8.62 -4.90
N PRO A 182 3.66 -9.09 -5.77
CA PRO A 182 5.10 -9.08 -5.49
C PRO A 182 5.74 -7.69 -5.68
N ALA A 183 5.05 -6.77 -6.36
CA ALA A 183 5.46 -5.40 -6.64
C ALA A 183 4.23 -4.49 -6.73
N LEU A 184 4.43 -3.16 -6.71
CA LEU A 184 3.33 -2.20 -6.89
C LEU A 184 3.06 -1.89 -8.37
N LEU A 185 4.03 -2.12 -9.25
CA LEU A 185 3.92 -1.87 -10.70
C LEU A 185 2.71 -2.52 -11.37
N PRO A 186 2.29 -3.76 -11.06
CA PRO A 186 1.09 -4.35 -11.66
C PRO A 186 -0.15 -3.48 -11.47
N GLY A 187 -0.38 -3.02 -10.23
CA GLY A 187 -1.52 -2.15 -9.90
C GLY A 187 -1.47 -0.80 -10.61
N LEU A 188 -0.29 -0.17 -10.68
CA LEU A 188 -0.09 1.10 -11.39
C LEU A 188 -0.27 0.94 -12.90
N LEU A 189 0.23 -0.14 -13.51
CA LEU A 189 0.04 -0.42 -14.94
C LEU A 189 -1.44 -0.68 -15.27
N GLN A 190 -2.16 -1.43 -14.43
CA GLN A 190 -3.61 -1.60 -14.57
C GLN A 190 -4.36 -0.26 -14.45
N ALA A 191 -3.94 0.61 -13.51
CA ALA A 191 -4.50 1.96 -13.40
C ALA A 191 -4.21 2.79 -14.66
N ALA A 192 -2.99 2.72 -15.19
CA ALA A 192 -2.61 3.39 -16.43
C ALA A 192 -3.45 2.91 -17.63
N ALA A 193 -3.60 1.59 -17.80
CA ALA A 193 -4.42 1.03 -18.87
C ALA A 193 -5.88 1.50 -18.80
N ARG A 194 -6.48 1.51 -17.59
CA ARG A 194 -7.86 2.02 -17.38
C ARG A 194 -7.97 3.51 -17.71
N ASN A 195 -6.98 4.32 -17.37
CA ASN A 195 -6.96 5.75 -17.69
C ASN A 195 -6.78 6.00 -19.19
N GLN A 196 -5.86 5.25 -19.85
CA GLN A 196 -5.69 5.32 -21.30
C GLN A 196 -6.97 4.95 -22.05
N ALA A 197 -7.73 3.96 -21.58
CA ALA A 197 -9.04 3.60 -22.15
C ALA A 197 -10.07 4.73 -22.02
N ARG A 198 -9.88 5.68 -21.09
CA ARG A 198 -10.70 6.88 -20.91
C ARG A 198 -10.16 8.12 -21.64
N GLY A 199 -9.07 7.98 -22.40
CA GLY A 199 -8.47 9.05 -23.19
C GLY A 199 -7.33 9.82 -22.53
N PHE A 200 -6.90 9.45 -21.32
CA PHE A 200 -5.74 10.05 -20.64
C PHE A 200 -4.46 9.32 -21.05
N SER A 201 -3.66 9.92 -21.92
CA SER A 201 -2.44 9.31 -22.47
C SER A 201 -1.18 9.57 -21.63
N ASP A 202 -1.13 10.74 -20.99
CA ASP A 202 0.04 11.22 -20.26
C ASP A 202 -0.25 11.14 -18.77
N LEU A 203 0.47 10.24 -18.09
CA LEU A 203 0.17 9.85 -16.71
C LEU A 203 1.43 9.88 -15.86
N ALA A 204 1.32 10.43 -14.66
CA ALA A 204 2.31 10.32 -13.60
C ALA A 204 1.60 9.75 -12.36
N LEU A 205 1.85 8.48 -12.06
CA LEU A 205 1.17 7.71 -11.02
C LEU A 205 2.20 7.19 -10.01
N PHE A 206 1.86 7.21 -8.73
CA PHE A 206 2.68 6.57 -7.71
C PHE A 206 1.85 5.86 -6.66
N GLU A 207 2.48 4.93 -5.96
CA GLU A 207 1.91 4.26 -4.80
C GLU A 207 2.99 4.02 -3.75
N VAL A 208 2.62 4.18 -2.48
CA VAL A 208 3.42 3.77 -1.32
C VAL A 208 2.65 2.70 -0.59
N GLY A 209 3.11 1.47 -0.64
CA GLY A 209 2.36 0.33 -0.13
C GLY A 209 3.21 -0.91 0.05
N ALA A 210 2.57 -1.98 0.53
CA ALA A 210 3.22 -3.26 0.74
C ALA A 210 3.29 -4.08 -0.55
N ALA A 211 4.44 -4.75 -0.74
CA ALA A 211 4.65 -5.86 -1.65
C ALA A 211 5.00 -7.12 -0.85
N PHE A 212 4.69 -8.29 -1.39
CA PHE A 212 4.73 -9.55 -0.66
C PHE A 212 5.62 -10.56 -1.36
N HIS A 213 6.47 -11.25 -0.59
CA HIS A 213 7.34 -12.32 -1.08
C HIS A 213 7.02 -13.67 -0.46
N GLY A 214 6.04 -13.70 0.45
CA GLY A 214 5.55 -14.89 1.12
C GLY A 214 4.27 -14.61 1.91
N GLY A 215 3.83 -15.58 2.72
CA GLY A 215 2.60 -15.53 3.50
C GLY A 215 2.75 -15.00 4.92
N GLU A 216 3.98 -14.87 5.42
CA GLU A 216 4.24 -14.46 6.79
C GLU A 216 4.39 -12.93 6.92
N PRO A 217 4.07 -12.35 8.10
CA PRO A 217 4.15 -10.89 8.31
C PRO A 217 5.53 -10.28 8.04
N GLY A 218 6.62 -11.05 8.22
CA GLY A 218 7.99 -10.63 7.94
C GLY A 218 8.39 -10.63 6.47
N GLU A 219 7.55 -11.19 5.59
CA GLU A 219 7.80 -11.36 4.16
C GLU A 219 7.10 -10.30 3.32
N GLN A 220 6.64 -9.22 3.95
CA GLN A 220 6.12 -8.04 3.29
C GLN A 220 7.09 -6.87 3.41
N HIS A 221 7.20 -6.08 2.34
CA HIS A 221 8.10 -4.94 2.27
C HIS A 221 7.35 -3.69 1.84
N LEU A 222 7.62 -2.57 2.53
CA LEU A 222 7.15 -1.27 2.08
C LEU A 222 7.94 -0.84 0.85
N LEU A 223 7.24 -0.53 -0.23
CA LEU A 223 7.78 0.03 -1.47
C LEU A 223 7.23 1.42 -1.74
N VAL A 224 8.02 2.22 -2.45
CA VAL A 224 7.58 3.45 -3.12
C VAL A 224 7.81 3.24 -4.60
N THR A 225 6.75 3.28 -5.39
CA THR A 225 6.84 3.03 -6.83
C THR A 225 6.19 4.17 -7.59
N GLY A 226 6.92 4.71 -8.57
CA GLY A 226 6.42 5.70 -9.52
C GLY A 226 6.37 5.13 -10.93
N LEU A 227 5.40 5.59 -11.71
CA LEU A 227 5.18 5.24 -13.11
C LEU A 227 4.83 6.49 -13.91
N LEU A 228 5.64 6.80 -14.91
CA LEU A 228 5.36 7.81 -15.93
C LEU A 228 4.99 7.13 -17.23
N VAL A 229 3.95 7.62 -17.90
CA VAL A 229 3.48 7.09 -19.19
C VAL A 229 3.24 8.24 -20.15
N GLY A 230 3.69 8.10 -21.39
CA GLY A 230 3.44 9.06 -22.46
C GLY A 230 4.46 10.20 -22.47
N ARG A 231 4.06 11.39 -22.13
CA ARG A 231 4.88 12.61 -22.17
C ARG A 231 5.14 13.19 -20.79
N THR A 232 6.17 14.03 -20.69
CA THR A 232 6.61 14.69 -19.45
C THR A 232 5.61 15.71 -18.91
N GLY A 233 4.64 16.12 -19.69
CA GLY A 233 3.59 17.05 -19.29
C GLY A 233 2.69 17.44 -20.45
N PRO A 234 1.65 18.23 -20.22
CA PRO A 234 0.81 18.79 -21.28
C PRO A 234 1.62 19.78 -22.13
N LYS A 235 1.19 19.97 -23.38
CA LYS A 235 1.74 21.02 -24.25
C LYS A 235 1.44 22.39 -23.63
N ASP A 236 2.48 23.20 -23.43
CA ASP A 236 2.34 24.57 -22.92
C ASP A 236 2.98 25.60 -23.85
N LEU A 237 2.95 26.89 -23.42
CA LEU A 237 3.51 28.00 -24.19
C LEU A 237 5.03 28.08 -24.10
N HIS A 238 5.68 27.35 -23.18
CA HIS A 238 7.10 27.46 -22.88
C HIS A 238 7.92 26.33 -23.46
N GLY A 239 7.30 25.30 -24.06
CA GLY A 239 8.01 24.21 -24.68
C GLY A 239 7.09 23.08 -25.15
N GLU A 240 7.67 22.19 -25.94
CA GLU A 240 7.01 20.95 -26.33
C GLU A 240 7.30 19.87 -25.29
N ALA A 241 6.24 19.23 -24.78
CA ALA A 241 6.39 18.05 -23.96
C ALA A 241 7.06 16.94 -24.77
N ARG A 242 8.16 16.39 -24.27
CA ARG A 242 8.85 15.23 -24.86
C ARG A 242 8.28 13.91 -24.32
N ALA A 243 8.58 12.83 -24.98
CA ALA A 243 8.33 11.49 -24.43
C ALA A 243 9.12 11.28 -23.14
N VAL A 244 8.51 10.58 -22.18
CA VAL A 244 9.23 10.16 -20.97
C VAL A 244 10.35 9.17 -21.31
N ASP A 245 11.45 9.23 -20.58
CA ASP A 245 12.60 8.34 -20.78
C ASP A 245 13.20 7.83 -19.46
N VAL A 246 14.22 6.99 -19.55
CA VAL A 246 14.87 6.39 -18.38
C VAL A 246 15.48 7.42 -17.43
N PHE A 247 15.87 8.59 -17.92
CA PHE A 247 16.48 9.63 -17.09
C PHE A 247 15.46 10.36 -16.24
N ASP A 248 14.19 10.45 -16.68
CA ASP A 248 13.09 10.95 -15.85
C ASP A 248 12.88 10.03 -14.63
N ALA A 249 12.77 8.73 -14.87
CA ALA A 249 12.61 7.76 -13.78
C ALA A 249 13.81 7.74 -12.82
N LYS A 250 15.03 7.91 -13.35
CA LYS A 250 16.25 8.01 -12.56
C LYS A 250 16.25 9.25 -11.68
N ALA A 251 15.97 10.42 -12.26
CA ALA A 251 15.96 11.69 -11.53
C ALA A 251 14.93 11.67 -10.39
N ASP A 252 13.74 11.16 -10.65
CA ASP A 252 12.67 11.05 -9.65
C ASP A 252 13.04 10.07 -8.54
N ALA A 253 13.63 8.90 -8.90
CA ALA A 253 14.13 7.95 -7.91
C ALA A 253 15.22 8.55 -7.01
N GLU A 254 16.17 9.30 -7.60
CA GLU A 254 17.23 9.98 -6.86
C GLU A 254 16.68 11.10 -5.97
N ALA A 255 15.69 11.86 -6.44
CA ALA A 255 15.02 12.90 -5.66
C ALA A 255 14.31 12.32 -4.42
N VAL A 256 13.56 11.23 -4.61
CA VAL A 256 12.90 10.54 -3.48
C VAL A 256 13.94 9.95 -2.53
N LEU A 257 14.97 9.26 -3.04
CA LEU A 257 16.06 8.71 -2.20
C LEU A 257 16.77 9.79 -1.39
N GLY A 258 17.08 10.93 -2.01
CA GLY A 258 17.68 12.09 -1.35
C GLY A 258 16.80 12.61 -0.20
N ALA A 259 15.50 12.75 -0.44
CA ALA A 259 14.53 13.15 0.59
C ALA A 259 14.44 12.15 1.75
N LEU A 260 14.62 10.85 1.48
CA LEU A 260 14.68 9.79 2.48
C LEU A 260 16.01 9.74 3.26
N GLY A 261 17.00 10.53 2.88
CA GLY A 261 18.32 10.59 3.49
C GLY A 261 19.26 9.49 3.01
N ALA A 262 19.12 9.04 1.77
CA ALA A 262 20.07 8.12 1.16
C ALA A 262 21.45 8.78 1.01
N PRO A 263 22.54 8.03 1.20
CA PRO A 263 23.89 8.58 1.01
C PRO A 263 24.17 8.94 -0.44
N GLU A 264 24.81 10.07 -0.69
CA GLU A 264 25.23 10.54 -2.04
C GLU A 264 26.17 9.56 -2.77
N ARG A 265 26.84 8.68 -2.03
CA ARG A 265 27.75 7.66 -2.56
C ARG A 265 27.03 6.43 -3.16
N ALA A 266 25.74 6.46 -3.32
CA ALA A 266 25.02 5.37 -3.96
C ALA A 266 25.52 5.20 -5.43
N GLN A 267 25.70 3.94 -5.84
CA GLN A 267 26.24 3.58 -7.14
C GLN A 267 25.13 3.01 -8.02
N ILE A 268 25.29 3.15 -9.33
CA ILE A 268 24.37 2.57 -10.32
C ILE A 268 24.97 1.28 -10.86
N PHE A 269 24.13 0.24 -10.88
CA PHE A 269 24.41 -1.08 -11.42
C PHE A 269 23.46 -1.38 -12.57
N ARG A 270 23.88 -2.22 -13.51
CA ARG A 270 23.06 -2.57 -14.70
C ARG A 270 22.16 -3.78 -14.49
N ASP A 271 22.31 -4.50 -13.39
CA ASP A 271 21.52 -5.66 -13.04
C ASP A 271 20.13 -5.24 -12.56
N THR A 272 19.10 -5.60 -13.31
CA THR A 272 17.70 -5.33 -13.00
C THR A 272 16.84 -6.54 -13.33
N ASP A 273 15.64 -6.57 -12.76
CA ASP A 273 14.67 -7.63 -13.03
C ASP A 273 14.17 -7.60 -14.48
N ASN A 274 13.65 -8.72 -14.95
CA ASN A 274 13.29 -8.95 -16.35
C ASN A 274 12.05 -8.19 -16.85
N TRP A 275 11.34 -7.50 -15.99
CA TRP A 275 10.24 -6.59 -16.38
C TRP A 275 10.71 -5.18 -16.74
N TRP A 276 11.97 -4.87 -16.47
CA TRP A 276 12.63 -3.68 -16.95
C TRP A 276 13.29 -3.91 -18.30
N HIS A 277 13.46 -2.85 -19.08
CA HIS A 277 14.19 -2.93 -20.35
C HIS A 277 15.69 -3.17 -20.10
N PRO A 278 16.32 -4.22 -20.66
CA PRO A 278 17.67 -4.64 -20.28
C PRO A 278 18.76 -3.60 -20.56
N GLY A 279 18.57 -2.72 -21.56
CA GLY A 279 19.53 -1.66 -21.89
C GLY A 279 19.15 -0.26 -21.41
N ARG A 280 17.95 -0.09 -20.82
CA ARG A 280 17.45 1.21 -20.38
C ARG A 280 16.85 1.09 -18.97
N SER A 281 17.62 0.53 -18.06
CA SER A 281 17.30 0.40 -16.66
C SER A 281 18.56 0.36 -15.81
N GLY A 282 18.41 0.58 -14.52
CA GLY A 282 19.48 0.53 -13.56
C GLY A 282 19.00 0.35 -12.13
N ARG A 283 19.91 -0.10 -11.28
CA ARG A 283 19.71 -0.30 -9.87
C ARG A 283 20.62 0.65 -9.08
N ILE A 284 20.05 1.41 -8.16
CA ILE A 284 20.78 2.28 -7.25
C ILE A 284 21.04 1.49 -5.95
N GLY A 285 22.30 1.41 -5.54
CA GLY A 285 22.66 0.59 -4.39
C GLY A 285 23.90 1.07 -3.63
N LEU A 286 24.08 0.52 -2.45
CA LEU A 286 25.29 0.69 -1.63
C LEU A 286 26.15 -0.56 -1.73
N GLY A 287 26.87 -0.67 -2.86
CA GLY A 287 27.59 -1.87 -3.25
C GLY A 287 26.68 -2.93 -3.90
N PRO A 288 27.27 -4.10 -4.26
CA PRO A 288 26.58 -5.08 -5.10
C PRO A 288 25.40 -5.77 -4.43
N LYS A 289 25.39 -5.83 -3.09
CA LYS A 289 24.38 -6.60 -2.32
C LYS A 289 23.22 -5.77 -1.79
N LYS A 290 23.33 -4.44 -1.74
CA LYS A 290 22.33 -3.60 -1.09
C LYS A 290 21.65 -2.69 -2.10
N THR A 291 20.42 -3.04 -2.47
CA THR A 291 19.56 -2.27 -3.36
C THR A 291 18.79 -1.22 -2.56
N LEU A 292 18.80 0.02 -3.03
CA LEU A 292 17.97 1.10 -2.50
C LEU A 292 16.80 1.39 -3.42
N ALA A 293 17.03 1.38 -4.73
CA ALA A 293 16.03 1.59 -5.77
C ALA A 293 16.39 0.87 -7.06
N VAL A 294 15.37 0.67 -7.88
CA VAL A 294 15.49 0.27 -9.30
C VAL A 294 14.71 1.29 -10.12
N PHE A 295 15.21 1.64 -11.29
CA PHE A 295 14.54 2.54 -12.21
C PHE A 295 14.73 2.06 -13.65
N GLY A 296 13.84 2.44 -14.55
CA GLY A 296 14.01 2.10 -15.96
C GLY A 296 12.77 2.24 -16.81
N GLU A 297 12.94 1.95 -18.07
CA GLU A 297 11.86 1.77 -19.02
C GLU A 297 11.22 0.40 -18.78
N ILE A 298 9.90 0.36 -18.79
CA ILE A 298 9.14 -0.90 -18.66
C ILE A 298 9.31 -1.71 -19.95
N HIS A 299 9.64 -3.00 -19.82
CA HIS A 299 9.87 -3.86 -20.98
C HIS A 299 8.63 -3.91 -21.89
N PRO A 300 8.76 -3.78 -23.23
CA PRO A 300 7.64 -3.75 -24.17
C PRO A 300 6.69 -4.95 -24.07
N ARG A 301 7.22 -6.14 -23.75
CA ARG A 301 6.36 -7.32 -23.53
C ARG A 301 5.44 -7.16 -22.32
N ILE A 302 5.92 -6.48 -21.26
CA ILE A 302 5.13 -6.21 -20.04
C ILE A 302 4.05 -5.20 -20.38
N LEU A 303 4.36 -4.12 -21.06
CA LEU A 303 3.38 -3.13 -21.52
C LEU A 303 2.28 -3.79 -22.36
N LYS A 304 2.67 -4.66 -23.30
CA LYS A 304 1.71 -5.42 -24.12
C LYS A 304 0.82 -6.32 -23.26
N ALA A 305 1.40 -7.07 -22.32
CA ALA A 305 0.66 -8.00 -21.45
C ALA A 305 -0.31 -7.25 -20.52
N MET A 306 0.09 -6.07 -20.04
CA MET A 306 -0.73 -5.23 -19.14
C MET A 306 -1.65 -4.25 -19.88
N GLY A 307 -1.67 -4.26 -21.23
CA GLY A 307 -2.53 -3.43 -22.05
C GLY A 307 -2.20 -1.93 -22.02
N VAL A 308 -0.96 -1.56 -21.69
CA VAL A 308 -0.49 -0.17 -21.63
C VAL A 308 0.21 0.21 -22.92
N LYS A 309 -0.16 1.36 -23.49
CA LYS A 309 0.53 1.98 -24.63
C LYS A 309 1.64 2.88 -24.08
N GLY A 310 2.89 2.59 -24.52
CA GLY A 310 4.08 3.34 -24.10
C GLY A 310 4.37 4.59 -24.93
N PRO A 311 5.48 5.30 -24.58
CA PRO A 311 6.52 4.89 -23.63
C PRO A 311 6.04 4.90 -22.18
N ALA A 312 6.67 4.05 -21.35
CA ALA A 312 6.43 4.02 -19.93
C ALA A 312 7.75 3.74 -19.18
N VAL A 313 8.02 4.55 -18.18
CA VAL A 313 9.20 4.45 -17.33
C VAL A 313 8.78 4.51 -15.87
N GLY A 314 9.59 3.98 -14.97
CA GLY A 314 9.24 4.02 -13.55
C GLY A 314 10.40 3.69 -12.64
N PHE A 315 10.12 3.72 -11.36
CA PHE A 315 11.07 3.34 -10.31
C PHE A 315 10.37 2.57 -9.19
N ALA A 316 11.15 1.81 -8.45
CA ALA A 316 10.75 1.20 -7.20
C ALA A 316 11.85 1.43 -6.15
N ILE A 317 11.47 1.88 -4.96
CA ILE A 317 12.38 2.22 -3.86
C ILE A 317 12.01 1.40 -2.63
N TRP A 318 13.03 0.93 -1.88
CA TRP A 318 12.91 0.25 -0.59
C TRP A 318 13.28 1.20 0.55
N PRO A 319 12.34 1.91 1.18
CA PRO A 319 12.64 2.88 2.25
C PRO A 319 13.34 2.26 3.46
N ALA A 320 13.08 0.98 3.74
CA ALA A 320 13.72 0.25 4.83
C ALA A 320 15.22 0.03 4.61
N GLU A 321 15.66 -0.05 3.34
CA GLU A 321 17.04 -0.29 2.95
C GLU A 321 17.92 0.98 3.01
N VAL A 322 17.31 2.15 3.07
CA VAL A 322 18.05 3.40 3.28
C VAL A 322 18.67 3.37 4.68
N PRO A 323 19.99 3.50 4.83
CA PRO A 323 20.63 3.45 6.14
C PRO A 323 20.17 4.58 7.04
N ALA A 324 20.21 4.34 8.35
CA ALA A 324 20.01 5.41 9.31
C ALA A 324 21.18 6.42 9.24
N PRO A 325 20.92 7.73 9.44
CA PRO A 325 22.01 8.70 9.49
C PRO A 325 22.96 8.37 10.64
N ARG A 326 24.26 8.49 10.39
CA ARG A 326 25.29 8.19 11.40
C ARG A 326 25.21 9.13 12.62
N ASN A 327 24.84 10.39 12.37
CA ASN A 327 24.63 11.38 13.42
C ASN A 327 23.14 11.59 13.64
N ALA A 328 22.67 11.30 14.85
CA ALA A 328 21.29 11.54 15.27
C ALA A 328 20.96 13.04 15.46
N SER A 329 21.97 13.90 15.44
CA SER A 329 21.83 15.34 15.60
C SER A 329 21.33 15.99 14.30
N ALA A 330 20.34 16.87 14.41
CA ALA A 330 19.91 17.73 13.31
C ALA A 330 20.89 18.92 13.08
N ALA A 331 21.89 19.07 13.92
CA ALA A 331 22.91 20.12 13.76
C ALA A 331 23.82 19.77 12.57
N LYS A 332 23.96 20.70 11.66
CA LYS A 332 24.97 20.65 10.60
C LYS A 332 26.35 20.88 11.22
N GLY A 333 27.39 20.25 10.68
CA GLY A 333 28.77 20.55 11.02
C GLY A 333 29.12 22.02 10.73
N ALA A 334 30.28 22.47 11.23
CA ALA A 334 30.84 23.75 10.83
C ALA A 334 31.01 23.77 9.31
N LEU A 335 30.77 24.91 8.70
CA LEU A 335 31.03 25.13 7.28
C LEU A 335 32.54 25.06 7.06
N ASP A 336 32.97 24.15 6.18
CA ASP A 336 34.38 24.05 5.73
C ASP A 336 34.45 24.66 4.34
N ILE A 337 35.10 25.81 4.26
CA ILE A 337 35.26 26.58 3.02
C ILE A 337 36.74 26.62 2.68
N SER A 338 37.08 26.36 1.43
CA SER A 338 38.42 26.53 0.91
C SER A 338 38.81 28.03 0.90
N ASP A 339 40.00 28.34 1.36
CA ASP A 339 40.59 29.69 1.23
C ASP A 339 41.08 29.99 -0.21
N LEU A 340 41.02 28.96 -1.09
CA LEU A 340 41.44 29.11 -2.49
C LEU A 340 40.27 29.58 -3.34
N GLN A 341 40.56 30.44 -4.32
CA GLN A 341 39.57 30.85 -5.30
C GLN A 341 39.24 29.72 -6.25
N ALA A 342 37.93 29.47 -6.47
CA ALA A 342 37.49 28.46 -7.42
C ALA A 342 37.92 28.78 -8.85
N VAL A 343 38.41 27.78 -9.55
CA VAL A 343 38.85 27.84 -10.96
C VAL A 343 38.13 26.77 -11.75
N GLU A 344 37.46 27.18 -12.80
CA GLU A 344 36.77 26.27 -13.71
C GLU A 344 37.68 25.91 -14.90
N ARG A 345 37.68 24.66 -15.32
CA ARG A 345 38.43 24.16 -16.48
C ARG A 345 37.63 23.11 -17.22
N ASP A 346 37.59 23.22 -18.52
CA ASP A 346 37.00 22.24 -19.42
C ASP A 346 38.09 21.32 -20.00
N PHE A 347 37.79 20.05 -20.01
CA PHE A 347 38.63 19.03 -20.61
C PHE A 347 37.82 18.19 -21.59
N ALA A 348 38.35 17.96 -22.79
CA ALA A 348 37.76 17.10 -23.81
C ALA A 348 38.56 15.82 -23.93
N PHE A 349 37.88 14.69 -23.91
CA PHE A 349 38.50 13.38 -24.05
C PHE A 349 37.85 12.60 -25.22
N VAL A 350 38.67 11.88 -25.96
CA VAL A 350 38.20 10.86 -26.90
C VAL A 350 38.32 9.51 -26.18
N LEU A 351 37.21 8.81 -26.05
CA LEU A 351 37.13 7.56 -25.32
C LEU A 351 36.56 6.46 -26.19
N ASP A 352 36.94 5.22 -25.90
CA ASP A 352 36.31 4.07 -26.52
C ASP A 352 34.82 3.98 -26.09
N SER A 353 33.97 3.47 -26.97
CA SER A 353 32.52 3.45 -26.79
C SER A 353 32.03 2.56 -25.65
N ASP A 354 32.88 1.70 -25.13
CA ASP A 354 32.62 0.82 -23.96
C ASP A 354 32.98 1.45 -22.64
N VAL A 355 33.62 2.64 -22.63
CA VAL A 355 33.91 3.37 -21.38
C VAL A 355 32.68 4.03 -20.83
N GLU A 356 32.32 3.63 -19.63
CA GLU A 356 31.16 4.22 -18.93
C GLU A 356 31.44 5.66 -18.49
N ALA A 357 30.48 6.56 -18.70
CA ALA A 357 30.55 7.97 -18.30
C ALA A 357 30.89 8.16 -16.82
N LEU A 358 30.32 7.30 -15.94
CA LEU A 358 30.61 7.35 -14.52
C LEU A 358 32.09 7.06 -14.20
N ASN A 359 32.75 6.21 -14.96
CA ASN A 359 34.17 5.91 -14.76
C ASN A 359 35.02 7.13 -15.04
N VAL A 360 34.66 7.93 -16.05
CA VAL A 360 35.34 9.20 -16.38
C VAL A 360 35.18 10.21 -15.28
N VAL A 361 33.95 10.41 -14.80
CA VAL A 361 33.66 11.33 -13.69
C VAL A 361 34.40 10.89 -12.42
N ASN A 362 34.39 9.60 -12.09
CA ASN A 362 35.09 9.06 -10.92
C ASN A 362 36.61 9.21 -11.04
N ALA A 363 37.20 9.01 -12.23
CA ALA A 363 38.61 9.22 -12.47
C ALA A 363 38.99 10.68 -12.27
N ALA A 364 38.20 11.60 -12.82
CA ALA A 364 38.40 13.03 -12.65
C ALA A 364 38.31 13.45 -11.16
N ARG A 365 37.20 13.13 -10.50
CA ARG A 365 37.01 13.44 -9.07
C ARG A 365 38.03 12.77 -8.15
N GLY A 366 38.53 11.63 -8.55
CA GLY A 366 39.54 10.88 -7.82
C GLY A 366 40.97 11.37 -7.97
N ALA A 367 41.24 12.22 -8.94
CA ALA A 367 42.60 12.72 -9.22
C ALA A 367 43.15 13.56 -8.06
N ASP A 368 42.33 14.42 -7.47
CA ASP A 368 42.64 15.16 -6.25
C ASP A 368 41.36 15.48 -5.46
N LYS A 369 41.16 14.77 -4.37
CA LYS A 369 39.93 14.92 -3.55
C LYS A 369 39.90 16.20 -2.72
N ALA A 370 41.03 16.87 -2.55
CA ALA A 370 41.12 18.11 -1.77
C ALA A 370 40.90 19.36 -2.64
N LEU A 371 41.30 19.27 -3.92
CA LEU A 371 41.25 20.40 -4.83
C LEU A 371 40.08 20.37 -5.81
N ILE A 372 39.59 19.20 -6.17
CA ILE A 372 38.45 19.08 -7.10
C ILE A 372 37.15 19.07 -6.31
N GLU A 373 36.43 20.18 -6.32
CA GLU A 373 35.18 20.37 -5.60
C GLU A 373 34.01 19.73 -6.34
N ASP A 374 33.91 19.94 -7.67
CA ASP A 374 32.87 19.35 -8.51
C ASP A 374 33.39 18.95 -9.90
N CYS A 375 32.67 18.05 -10.57
CA CYS A 375 32.94 17.61 -11.91
C CYS A 375 31.62 17.33 -12.63
N LEU A 376 31.35 18.08 -13.67
CA LEU A 376 30.21 17.90 -14.56
C LEU A 376 30.68 17.24 -15.86
N LEU A 377 29.97 16.22 -16.30
CA LEU A 377 30.16 15.62 -17.63
C LEU A 377 29.02 16.12 -18.52
N TYR A 378 29.38 16.72 -19.64
CA TYR A 378 28.44 17.08 -20.69
C TYR A 378 28.98 16.66 -22.07
N THR A 379 28.10 16.46 -23.02
CA THR A 379 28.47 16.25 -24.40
C THR A 379 28.37 17.58 -25.13
N SER A 380 29.43 18.01 -25.85
CA SER A 380 29.29 19.09 -26.82
C SER A 380 28.61 18.51 -28.03
N ASP A 381 27.53 19.11 -28.52
CA ASP A 381 27.12 18.92 -29.89
C ASP A 381 28.25 19.50 -30.75
N ALA A 382 29.19 18.66 -31.13
CA ALA A 382 30.16 19.00 -32.14
C ALA A 382 29.38 19.24 -33.43
N ALA A 383 29.37 20.48 -33.88
CA ALA A 383 28.77 20.92 -35.13
C ALA A 383 29.34 20.14 -36.31
#